data_962f2f50a01dd9635a9a7c76bef106b4
#
_entry.id   962f2f50a01dd9635a9a7c76bef106b4
#
_cell.length_a   1.000
_cell.length_b   1.000
_cell.length_c   1.000
_cell.angle_alpha   90.00
_cell.angle_beta   90.00
_cell.angle_gamma   90.00
#
_symmetry.space_group_name_H-M   'P 1'
#
loop_
_entity.id
_entity.type
_entity.pdbx_description
1 polymer ?
#
loop_
_entity_poly.entity_id
_entity_poly.type
_entity_poly.pdbx_seq_one_letter_code
_entity_poly.pdbx_strand_id
1 'polypeptide(L)'
;GEYKHAVVTDGCYYQRPGVTVAITKTAKNSIHAKGDSDDGTGIVIDGGVVVAELSSTAGKGLKCDGDIAINGGVLNISTSGDATYDSEENDTSAAAAIKSNGNTYICAGVLNLSSSGSGGKGISTDGNLEINGGVINIATSGGQYRYSNSLTSSPKGIRADGNITINGGKLNISVTGASEGSEGLESKG
;
A
#
# COMPACT_ATOMS: atom_id res chain seq x y z
N GLY A 1 23.26 -6.39 11.82
CA GLY A 1 22.68 -6.18 10.50
C GLY A 1 21.28 -5.59 10.66
N GLU A 2 20.97 -4.53 9.93
CA GLU A 2 19.63 -3.97 9.95
C GLU A 2 18.68 -4.91 9.19
N TYR A 3 17.63 -5.36 9.83
CA TYR A 3 16.57 -6.13 9.19
C TYR A 3 15.76 -5.20 8.28
N LYS A 4 15.81 -5.46 6.97
CA LYS A 4 15.09 -4.64 5.98
C LYS A 4 13.57 -4.75 6.13
N HIS A 5 13.06 -5.96 6.43
CA HIS A 5 11.64 -6.27 6.55
C HIS A 5 11.36 -6.94 7.89
N ALA A 6 10.17 -6.71 8.46
CA ALA A 6 9.77 -7.43 9.67
C ALA A 6 9.32 -8.86 9.33
N VAL A 7 8.55 -9.02 8.26
CA VAL A 7 8.16 -10.30 7.70
C VAL A 7 8.53 -10.30 6.23
N VAL A 8 9.21 -11.34 5.77
CA VAL A 8 9.49 -11.57 4.35
C VAL A 8 9.31 -13.05 4.03
N THR A 9 8.68 -13.33 2.92
CA THR A 9 8.51 -14.68 2.38
C THR A 9 8.75 -14.66 0.87
N ASP A 10 9.38 -15.70 0.34
CA ASP A 10 9.53 -15.88 -1.10
C ASP A 10 8.24 -16.47 -1.73
N GLY A 11 7.35 -17.04 -0.91
CA GLY A 11 6.01 -17.47 -1.29
C GLY A 11 4.93 -16.49 -0.84
N CYS A 12 3.77 -17.02 -0.46
CA CYS A 12 2.61 -16.26 -0.02
C CYS A 12 2.59 -16.02 1.49
N TYR A 13 1.98 -14.93 1.90
CA TYR A 13 1.63 -14.63 3.28
C TYR A 13 0.12 -14.79 3.49
N TYR A 14 -0.26 -15.66 4.41
CA TYR A 14 -1.66 -15.91 4.78
C TYR A 14 -1.91 -15.54 6.23
N GLN A 15 -2.86 -14.63 6.48
CA GLN A 15 -3.32 -14.30 7.82
C GLN A 15 -4.76 -14.76 8.02
N ARG A 16 -4.97 -15.60 9.03
CA ARG A 16 -6.28 -16.15 9.39
C ARG A 16 -7.00 -15.28 10.42
N PRO A 17 -8.33 -15.41 10.58
CA PRO A 17 -9.08 -14.78 11.67
C PRO A 17 -8.48 -15.11 13.05
N GLY A 18 -8.54 -14.13 13.96
CA GLY A 18 -8.02 -14.27 15.32
C GLY A 18 -6.52 -14.00 15.48
N VAL A 19 -5.76 -13.82 14.39
CA VAL A 19 -4.34 -13.47 14.44
C VAL A 19 -4.17 -11.96 14.60
N THR A 20 -3.21 -11.56 15.44
CA THR A 20 -2.76 -10.15 15.51
C THR A 20 -1.29 -10.07 15.17
N VAL A 21 -0.96 -9.23 14.20
CA VAL A 21 0.41 -8.89 13.81
C VAL A 21 0.62 -7.41 14.04
N ALA A 22 1.57 -7.06 14.91
CA ALA A 22 1.91 -5.68 15.21
C ALA A 22 3.40 -5.42 14.89
N ILE A 23 3.67 -4.46 14.02
CA ILE A 23 4.99 -4.08 13.55
C ILE A 23 5.15 -2.58 13.72
N THR A 24 5.95 -2.17 14.70
CA THR A 24 6.10 -0.75 15.07
C THR A 24 7.38 -0.12 14.53
N LYS A 25 8.30 -0.93 13.98
CA LYS A 25 9.55 -0.42 13.41
C LYS A 25 10.15 -1.41 12.42
N THR A 26 10.50 -0.93 11.25
CA THR A 26 11.23 -1.69 10.23
C THR A 26 12.04 -0.74 9.35
N ALA A 27 13.14 -1.21 8.79
CA ALA A 27 13.99 -0.40 7.93
C ALA A 27 13.44 -0.26 6.50
N LYS A 28 12.48 -1.11 6.06
CA LYS A 28 11.88 -1.01 4.73
C LYS A 28 10.38 -1.34 4.78
N ASN A 29 9.98 -2.61 4.62
CA ASN A 29 8.55 -2.99 4.58
C ASN A 29 8.15 -3.77 5.84
N SER A 30 6.89 -3.68 6.25
CA SER A 30 6.40 -4.48 7.37
C SER A 30 6.22 -5.93 6.96
N ILE A 31 5.36 -6.21 5.99
CA ILE A 31 5.14 -7.54 5.44
C ILE A 31 5.46 -7.49 3.95
N HIS A 32 6.39 -8.32 3.50
CA HIS A 32 6.77 -8.45 2.09
C HIS A 32 6.63 -9.90 1.65
N ALA A 33 5.66 -10.17 0.78
CA ALA A 33 5.51 -11.43 0.06
C ALA A 33 6.01 -11.25 -1.37
N LYS A 34 6.99 -12.06 -1.75
CA LYS A 34 7.56 -12.08 -3.10
C LYS A 34 6.86 -13.09 -4.00
N GLY A 35 5.71 -13.61 -3.55
CA GLY A 35 4.96 -14.68 -4.20
C GLY A 35 4.91 -14.54 -5.70
N ASP A 36 5.01 -15.67 -6.37
CA ASP A 36 5.17 -15.75 -7.81
C ASP A 36 3.91 -15.23 -8.53
N SER A 37 4.12 -14.49 -9.60
CA SER A 37 3.06 -14.00 -10.48
C SER A 37 2.26 -15.16 -11.12
N ASP A 38 2.83 -16.35 -11.20
CA ASP A 38 2.18 -17.52 -11.79
C ASP A 38 1.08 -18.10 -10.88
N ASP A 39 1.19 -17.94 -9.56
CA ASP A 39 0.16 -18.33 -8.58
C ASP A 39 -0.86 -17.22 -8.27
N GLY A 40 -0.66 -16.00 -8.80
CA GLY A 40 -1.59 -14.87 -8.78
C GLY A 40 -1.72 -14.14 -7.45
N THR A 41 -1.52 -14.77 -6.30
CA THR A 41 -1.80 -14.18 -4.99
C THR A 41 -0.63 -14.38 -4.03
N GLY A 42 -0.05 -13.26 -3.55
CA GLY A 42 1.07 -13.30 -2.62
C GLY A 42 0.72 -12.92 -1.18
N ILE A 43 -0.32 -12.07 -0.95
CA ILE A 43 -0.82 -11.73 0.40
C ILE A 43 -2.32 -11.99 0.46
N VAL A 44 -2.75 -12.79 1.45
CA VAL A 44 -4.16 -13.02 1.76
C VAL A 44 -4.40 -12.72 3.24
N ILE A 45 -5.31 -11.78 3.52
CA ILE A 45 -5.79 -11.46 4.86
C ILE A 45 -7.26 -11.88 4.96
N ASP A 46 -7.51 -13.04 5.57
CA ASP A 46 -8.88 -13.55 5.80
C ASP A 46 -9.52 -12.92 7.05
N GLY A 47 -8.70 -12.30 7.92
CA GLY A 47 -9.19 -11.67 9.14
C GLY A 47 -8.07 -11.35 10.14
N GLY A 48 -8.46 -11.10 11.38
CA GLY A 48 -7.53 -10.71 12.44
C GLY A 48 -7.15 -9.23 12.37
N VAL A 49 -6.01 -8.88 12.95
CA VAL A 49 -5.56 -7.48 13.06
C VAL A 49 -4.13 -7.36 12.53
N VAL A 50 -3.90 -6.36 11.70
CA VAL A 50 -2.56 -5.89 11.30
C VAL A 50 -2.39 -4.46 11.79
N VAL A 51 -1.33 -4.23 12.57
CA VAL A 51 -0.88 -2.88 12.94
C VAL A 51 0.52 -2.71 12.39
N ALA A 52 0.73 -1.69 11.57
CA ALA A 52 2.05 -1.38 11.02
C ALA A 52 2.32 0.13 11.05
N GLU A 53 3.43 0.52 11.66
CA GLU A 53 3.89 1.91 11.74
C GLU A 53 5.30 2.00 11.14
N LEU A 54 5.44 2.72 10.03
CA LEU A 54 6.69 2.83 9.29
C LEU A 54 7.11 4.28 9.11
N SER A 55 8.37 4.56 9.39
CA SER A 55 8.99 5.86 9.10
C SER A 55 10.11 5.75 8.04
N SER A 56 10.36 4.57 7.51
CA SER A 56 11.40 4.35 6.53
C SER A 56 11.04 4.96 5.17
N THR A 57 12.02 5.56 4.51
CA THR A 57 11.90 6.06 3.13
C THR A 57 11.43 4.95 2.21
N ALA A 58 10.45 5.23 1.39
CA ALA A 58 9.79 4.28 0.50
C ALA A 58 9.30 2.99 1.18
N GLY A 59 9.03 3.02 2.49
CA GLY A 59 8.54 1.88 3.25
C GLY A 59 7.09 1.53 2.89
N LYS A 60 6.77 0.23 2.82
CA LYS A 60 5.41 -0.25 2.55
C LYS A 60 4.91 -1.08 3.73
N GLY A 61 3.65 -0.83 4.14
CA GLY A 61 2.99 -1.64 5.15
C GLY A 61 2.82 -3.08 4.66
N LEU A 62 2.00 -3.29 3.66
CA LEU A 62 1.96 -4.53 2.89
C LEU A 62 2.64 -4.30 1.55
N LYS A 63 3.61 -5.14 1.20
CA LYS A 63 4.25 -5.19 -0.12
C LYS A 63 4.09 -6.60 -0.69
N CYS A 64 3.54 -6.68 -1.88
CA CYS A 64 3.44 -7.94 -2.61
C CYS A 64 3.99 -7.77 -4.01
N ASP A 65 4.75 -8.76 -4.49
CA ASP A 65 5.21 -8.80 -5.88
C ASP A 65 4.15 -9.43 -6.81
N GLY A 66 3.17 -10.15 -6.23
CA GLY A 66 1.93 -10.61 -6.88
C GLY A 66 0.70 -9.84 -6.38
N ASP A 67 -0.43 -10.52 -6.28
CA ASP A 67 -1.72 -9.96 -5.88
C ASP A 67 -1.87 -9.85 -4.35
N ILE A 68 -2.73 -8.94 -3.93
CA ILE A 68 -3.17 -8.80 -2.53
C ILE A 68 -4.68 -9.01 -2.46
N ALA A 69 -5.13 -9.92 -1.59
CA ALA A 69 -6.54 -10.15 -1.29
C ALA A 69 -6.82 -9.88 0.20
N ILE A 70 -7.75 -8.97 0.48
CA ILE A 70 -8.22 -8.63 1.84
C ILE A 70 -9.68 -9.05 1.93
N ASN A 71 -9.90 -10.20 2.56
CA ASN A 71 -11.23 -10.81 2.73
C ASN A 71 -11.90 -10.40 4.05
N GLY A 72 -11.16 -9.78 4.97
CA GLY A 72 -11.68 -9.32 6.25
C GLY A 72 -10.59 -8.79 7.18
N GLY A 73 -10.95 -8.57 8.44
CA GLY A 73 -10.03 -8.11 9.48
C GLY A 73 -9.96 -6.59 9.64
N VAL A 74 -9.02 -6.16 10.48
CA VAL A 74 -8.74 -4.75 10.75
C VAL A 74 -7.29 -4.46 10.42
N LEU A 75 -7.06 -3.55 9.48
CA LEU A 75 -5.73 -3.10 9.08
C LEU A 75 -5.54 -1.64 9.50
N ASN A 76 -4.64 -1.39 10.42
CA ASN A 76 -4.21 -0.06 10.84
C ASN A 76 -2.77 0.13 10.38
N ILE A 77 -2.58 0.81 9.27
CA ILE A 77 -1.27 0.96 8.64
C ILE A 77 -0.96 2.44 8.43
N SER A 78 0.15 2.89 8.99
CA SER A 78 0.65 4.24 8.82
C SER A 78 2.08 4.25 8.28
N THR A 79 2.34 5.13 7.31
CA THR A 79 3.66 5.39 6.77
C THR A 79 3.96 6.88 6.86
N SER A 80 5.18 7.25 7.25
CA SER A 80 5.62 8.65 7.31
C SER A 80 6.92 8.90 6.54
N GLY A 81 7.51 7.87 5.94
CA GLY A 81 8.69 8.01 5.10
C GLY A 81 8.38 8.70 3.77
N ASP A 82 9.32 9.49 3.29
CA ASP A 82 9.24 10.12 1.97
C ASP A 82 9.44 9.10 0.84
N ALA A 83 9.02 9.48 -0.36
CA ALA A 83 9.44 8.80 -1.57
C ALA A 83 10.97 8.98 -1.78
N THR A 84 11.54 8.16 -2.62
CA THR A 84 12.95 8.26 -3.03
C THR A 84 13.09 7.95 -4.51
N TYR A 85 14.22 8.35 -5.08
CA TYR A 85 14.63 7.89 -6.40
C TYR A 85 15.05 6.42 -6.33
N ASP A 86 14.56 5.62 -7.23
CA ASP A 86 14.93 4.24 -7.44
C ASP A 86 15.79 4.14 -8.70
N SER A 87 17.09 3.87 -8.52
CA SER A 87 18.05 3.82 -9.62
C SER A 87 17.94 2.56 -10.48
N GLU A 88 17.32 1.49 -9.95
CA GLU A 88 17.13 0.24 -10.69
C GLU A 88 16.00 0.39 -11.71
N GLU A 89 14.92 1.04 -11.30
CA GLU A 89 13.75 1.30 -12.15
C GLU A 89 13.83 2.64 -12.90
N ASN A 90 14.81 3.48 -12.56
CA ASN A 90 14.92 4.88 -13.05
C ASN A 90 13.61 5.65 -12.84
N ASP A 91 12.98 5.48 -11.69
CA ASP A 91 11.71 6.08 -11.31
C ASP A 91 11.70 6.46 -9.82
N THR A 92 10.58 6.91 -9.32
CA THR A 92 10.36 7.21 -7.91
C THR A 92 9.69 6.04 -7.20
N SER A 93 10.22 5.64 -6.04
CA SER A 93 9.60 4.68 -5.14
C SER A 93 8.96 5.41 -3.96
N ALA A 94 7.65 5.31 -3.82
CA ALA A 94 6.90 5.99 -2.77
C ALA A 94 6.67 5.09 -1.55
N ALA A 95 6.56 5.69 -0.36
CA ALA A 95 5.97 5.00 0.78
C ALA A 95 4.48 4.74 0.50
N ALA A 96 3.96 3.59 0.94
CA ALA A 96 2.56 3.23 0.76
C ALA A 96 2.07 2.34 1.91
N ALA A 97 0.81 2.52 2.33
CA ALA A 97 0.26 1.59 3.31
C ALA A 97 0.09 0.20 2.67
N ILE A 98 -0.38 0.12 1.43
CA ILE A 98 -0.50 -1.12 0.65
C ILE A 98 0.14 -0.89 -0.72
N LYS A 99 1.03 -1.79 -1.14
CA LYS A 99 1.63 -1.86 -2.48
C LYS A 99 1.58 -3.27 -3.03
N SER A 100 0.93 -3.44 -4.18
CA SER A 100 0.92 -4.66 -4.98
C SER A 100 1.55 -4.39 -6.34
N ASN A 101 2.34 -5.32 -6.85
CA ASN A 101 2.80 -5.29 -8.25
C ASN A 101 1.79 -6.00 -9.18
N GLY A 102 0.90 -6.83 -8.63
CA GLY A 102 -0.26 -7.40 -9.30
C GLY A 102 -1.54 -6.62 -9.01
N ASN A 103 -2.65 -7.33 -8.85
CA ASN A 103 -3.95 -6.77 -8.53
C ASN A 103 -4.16 -6.63 -7.01
N THR A 104 -5.12 -5.81 -6.63
CA THR A 104 -5.56 -5.71 -5.24
C THR A 104 -7.07 -5.92 -5.16
N TYR A 105 -7.50 -6.85 -4.30
CA TYR A 105 -8.89 -7.20 -4.06
C TYR A 105 -9.24 -6.91 -2.61
N ILE A 106 -10.30 -6.11 -2.37
CA ILE A 106 -10.80 -5.81 -1.03
C ILE A 106 -12.26 -6.25 -0.96
N CYS A 107 -12.51 -7.38 -0.29
CA CYS A 107 -13.84 -7.96 -0.19
C CYS A 107 -14.59 -7.51 1.07
N ALA A 108 -13.87 -7.31 2.18
CA ALA A 108 -14.45 -6.90 3.46
C ALA A 108 -13.34 -6.34 4.39
N GLY A 109 -13.71 -6.01 5.64
CA GLY A 109 -12.80 -5.56 6.69
C GLY A 109 -12.87 -4.05 6.94
N VAL A 110 -12.03 -3.60 7.88
CA VAL A 110 -11.85 -2.18 8.21
C VAL A 110 -10.39 -1.82 7.96
N LEU A 111 -10.15 -0.97 7.00
CA LEU A 111 -8.83 -0.52 6.62
C LEU A 111 -8.66 0.96 7.00
N ASN A 112 -7.75 1.25 7.92
CA ASN A 112 -7.34 2.59 8.30
C ASN A 112 -5.90 2.79 7.82
N LEU A 113 -5.77 3.48 6.69
CA LEU A 113 -4.51 3.62 5.97
C LEU A 113 -4.10 5.08 5.95
N SER A 114 -2.85 5.36 6.32
CA SER A 114 -2.32 6.72 6.24
C SER A 114 -0.91 6.76 5.65
N SER A 115 -0.62 7.85 4.95
CA SER A 115 0.73 8.15 4.46
C SER A 115 0.99 9.64 4.54
N SER A 116 1.95 10.06 5.37
CA SER A 116 2.25 11.47 5.63
C SER A 116 3.57 11.95 5.01
N GLY A 117 4.40 11.06 4.48
CA GLY A 117 5.62 11.42 3.75
C GLY A 117 5.35 11.99 2.36
N SER A 118 6.32 12.72 1.82
CA SER A 118 6.24 13.31 0.48
C SER A 118 6.08 12.22 -0.58
N GLY A 119 5.12 12.38 -1.47
CA GLY A 119 4.81 11.42 -2.54
C GLY A 119 4.08 10.16 -2.07
N GLY A 120 3.68 10.09 -0.81
CA GLY A 120 3.11 8.89 -0.19
C GLY A 120 1.77 8.46 -0.77
N LYS A 121 1.45 7.17 -0.66
CA LYS A 121 0.23 6.54 -1.17
C LYS A 121 -0.52 5.80 -0.05
N GLY A 122 -1.85 5.84 -0.08
CA GLY A 122 -2.66 4.92 0.72
C GLY A 122 -2.60 3.52 0.13
N ILE A 123 -3.13 3.33 -1.07
CA ILE A 123 -3.05 2.08 -1.84
C ILE A 123 -2.38 2.38 -3.19
N SER A 124 -1.43 1.53 -3.58
CA SER A 124 -0.80 1.55 -4.90
C SER A 124 -0.79 0.14 -5.46
N THR A 125 -1.38 -0.06 -6.62
CA THR A 125 -1.37 -1.33 -7.33
C THR A 125 -0.96 -1.12 -8.79
N ASP A 126 -0.11 -2.01 -9.31
CA ASP A 126 0.33 -1.93 -10.71
C ASP A 126 -0.67 -2.63 -11.64
N GLY A 127 -1.51 -3.51 -11.10
CA GLY A 127 -2.65 -4.10 -11.78
C GLY A 127 -3.95 -3.35 -11.49
N ASN A 128 -5.05 -4.10 -11.45
CA ASN A 128 -6.39 -3.60 -11.15
C ASN A 128 -6.63 -3.52 -9.64
N LEU A 129 -7.48 -2.59 -9.23
CA LEU A 129 -8.07 -2.56 -7.90
C LEU A 129 -9.55 -2.89 -7.98
N GLU A 130 -10.00 -3.85 -7.18
CA GLU A 130 -11.40 -4.20 -7.04
C GLU A 130 -11.84 -4.12 -5.57
N ILE A 131 -12.84 -3.28 -5.29
CA ILE A 131 -13.43 -3.11 -3.95
C ILE A 131 -14.85 -3.66 -3.98
N ASN A 132 -15.08 -4.77 -3.32
CA ASN A 132 -16.38 -5.44 -3.22
C ASN A 132 -17.11 -5.15 -1.90
N GLY A 133 -16.40 -4.62 -0.89
CA GLY A 133 -16.97 -4.35 0.41
C GLY A 133 -15.98 -3.73 1.39
N GLY A 134 -16.37 -3.69 2.67
CA GLY A 134 -15.55 -3.17 3.76
C GLY A 134 -15.71 -1.67 4.01
N VAL A 135 -14.97 -1.19 4.99
CA VAL A 135 -14.84 0.23 5.33
C VAL A 135 -13.38 0.63 5.16
N ILE A 136 -13.11 1.50 4.21
CA ILE A 136 -11.76 1.89 3.83
C ILE A 136 -11.61 3.38 4.09
N ASN A 137 -10.76 3.72 5.04
CA ASN A 137 -10.40 5.07 5.43
C ASN A 137 -8.96 5.34 5.01
N ILE A 138 -8.74 6.30 4.13
CA ILE A 138 -7.42 6.66 3.62
C ILE A 138 -7.15 8.13 3.89
N ALA A 139 -5.97 8.44 4.44
CA ALA A 139 -5.48 9.78 4.64
C ALA A 139 -4.05 9.93 4.12
N THR A 140 -3.84 10.81 3.15
CA THR A 140 -2.50 11.21 2.72
C THR A 140 -2.30 12.71 2.94
N SER A 141 -1.16 13.10 3.52
CA SER A 141 -0.92 14.51 3.93
C SER A 141 0.45 15.05 3.53
N GLY A 142 1.32 14.25 2.94
CA GLY A 142 2.62 14.70 2.45
C GLY A 142 2.51 15.57 1.20
N GLY A 143 3.55 16.35 0.91
CA GLY A 143 3.67 17.11 -0.34
C GLY A 143 4.14 16.24 -1.51
N GLN A 144 4.41 16.87 -2.65
CA GLN A 144 5.04 16.20 -3.77
C GLN A 144 6.53 15.94 -3.45
N TYR A 145 6.99 14.71 -3.69
CA TYR A 145 8.41 14.40 -3.79
C TYR A 145 8.90 14.74 -5.21
N ARG A 146 10.05 15.40 -5.30
CA ARG A 146 10.67 15.76 -6.58
C ARG A 146 12.14 15.38 -6.56
N TYR A 147 12.51 14.43 -7.43
CA TYR A 147 13.91 14.11 -7.72
C TYR A 147 14.46 14.98 -8.86
N SER A 148 13.65 15.17 -9.91
CA SER A 148 13.96 16.03 -11.06
C SER A 148 12.67 16.66 -11.61
N ASN A 149 12.77 17.43 -12.68
CA ASN A 149 11.58 18.02 -13.32
C ASN A 149 10.64 16.98 -13.93
N SER A 150 11.16 15.81 -14.32
CA SER A 150 10.40 14.71 -14.93
C SER A 150 10.10 13.56 -13.97
N LEU A 151 10.85 13.44 -12.86
CA LEU A 151 10.70 12.36 -11.90
C LEU A 151 10.14 12.91 -10.59
N THR A 152 8.85 12.77 -10.43
CA THR A 152 8.10 13.25 -9.25
C THR A 152 7.15 12.18 -8.75
N SER A 153 6.84 12.20 -7.47
CA SER A 153 5.78 11.40 -6.87
C SER A 153 4.85 12.32 -6.09
N SER A 154 3.58 12.34 -6.44
CA SER A 154 2.56 13.13 -5.73
C SER A 154 1.75 12.25 -4.79
N PRO A 155 1.27 12.77 -3.65
CA PRO A 155 0.44 12.00 -2.74
C PRO A 155 -0.86 11.56 -3.43
N LYS A 156 -1.24 10.29 -3.24
CA LYS A 156 -2.46 9.69 -3.76
C LYS A 156 -3.18 8.93 -2.65
N GLY A 157 -4.49 9.05 -2.59
CA GLY A 157 -5.27 8.14 -1.78
C GLY A 157 -5.16 6.72 -2.32
N ILE A 158 -5.56 6.53 -3.56
CA ILE A 158 -5.46 5.26 -4.30
C ILE A 158 -4.88 5.54 -5.69
N ARG A 159 -3.93 4.70 -6.10
CA ARG A 159 -3.39 4.64 -7.45
C ARG A 159 -3.44 3.22 -7.98
N ALA A 160 -4.01 3.03 -9.15
CA ALA A 160 -3.95 1.80 -9.92
C ALA A 160 -3.43 2.08 -11.33
N ASP A 161 -2.49 1.27 -11.80
CA ASP A 161 -2.05 1.37 -13.21
C ASP A 161 -3.05 0.69 -14.14
N GLY A 162 -3.83 -0.29 -13.64
CA GLY A 162 -5.02 -0.82 -14.29
C GLY A 162 -6.31 -0.09 -13.87
N ASN A 163 -7.43 -0.78 -14.00
CA ASN A 163 -8.76 -0.26 -13.69
C ASN A 163 -9.04 -0.21 -12.18
N ILE A 164 -9.88 0.72 -11.76
CA ILE A 164 -10.47 0.75 -10.41
C ILE A 164 -11.95 0.41 -10.53
N THR A 165 -12.38 -0.67 -9.88
CA THR A 165 -13.77 -1.11 -9.82
C THR A 165 -14.26 -1.08 -8.38
N ILE A 166 -15.36 -0.39 -8.09
CA ILE A 166 -15.96 -0.30 -6.75
C ILE A 166 -17.38 -0.83 -6.85
N ASN A 167 -17.59 -2.06 -6.34
CA ASN A 167 -18.87 -2.75 -6.35
C ASN A 167 -19.65 -2.57 -5.04
N GLY A 168 -18.96 -2.20 -3.95
CA GLY A 168 -19.57 -2.05 -2.63
C GLY A 168 -18.63 -1.45 -1.59
N GLY A 169 -19.11 -1.38 -0.34
CA GLY A 169 -18.34 -0.86 0.78
C GLY A 169 -18.50 0.63 1.03
N LYS A 170 -17.71 1.14 1.96
CA LYS A 170 -17.62 2.56 2.29
C LYS A 170 -16.18 3.03 2.11
N LEU A 171 -15.97 4.00 1.25
CA LEU A 171 -14.66 4.56 0.93
C LEU A 171 -14.61 6.03 1.35
N ASN A 172 -13.73 6.35 2.29
CA ASN A 172 -13.43 7.71 2.76
C ASN A 172 -11.98 8.02 2.40
N ILE A 173 -11.76 9.02 1.58
CA ILE A 173 -10.41 9.43 1.17
C ILE A 173 -10.20 10.90 1.49
N SER A 174 -9.09 11.21 2.15
CA SER A 174 -8.60 12.56 2.40
C SER A 174 -7.18 12.71 1.87
N VAL A 175 -6.98 13.66 0.97
CA VAL A 175 -5.66 14.04 0.45
C VAL A 175 -5.46 15.51 0.76
N THR A 176 -4.64 15.83 1.77
CA THR A 176 -4.48 17.21 2.28
C THR A 176 -3.14 17.85 1.94
N GLY A 177 -2.13 17.09 1.57
CA GLY A 177 -0.86 17.60 1.08
C GLY A 177 -0.96 18.07 -0.37
N ALA A 178 -1.74 19.12 -0.62
CA ALA A 178 -2.05 19.57 -1.96
C ALA A 178 -0.80 19.97 -2.74
N SER A 179 -0.58 19.30 -3.85
CA SER A 179 0.43 19.61 -4.86
C SER A 179 -0.10 19.22 -6.24
N GLU A 180 0.56 19.67 -7.27
CA GLU A 180 0.26 19.19 -8.63
C GLU A 180 0.29 17.66 -8.68
N GLY A 181 -0.74 17.03 -9.26
CA GLY A 181 -0.89 15.58 -9.35
C GLY A 181 -1.31 14.87 -8.07
N SER A 182 -1.83 15.59 -7.06
CA SER A 182 -2.42 14.97 -5.87
C SER A 182 -3.87 14.59 -6.16
N GLU A 183 -4.21 13.30 -6.08
CA GLU A 183 -5.57 12.80 -6.32
C GLU A 183 -6.03 11.88 -5.19
N GLY A 184 -7.37 11.89 -4.98
CA GLY A 184 -8.03 10.89 -4.14
C GLY A 184 -7.95 9.50 -4.77
N LEU A 185 -8.32 9.40 -6.04
CA LEU A 185 -8.33 8.18 -6.86
C LEU A 185 -7.66 8.48 -8.21
N GLU A 186 -6.70 7.65 -8.59
CA GLU A 186 -6.07 7.67 -9.91
C GLU A 186 -6.11 6.27 -10.52
N SER A 187 -6.66 6.17 -11.74
CA SER A 187 -6.59 4.98 -12.59
C SER A 187 -5.93 5.37 -13.90
N LYS A 188 -5.07 4.49 -14.43
CA LYS A 188 -4.41 4.67 -15.73
C LYS A 188 -4.91 3.69 -16.80
N GLY A 189 -5.78 2.76 -16.41
CA GLY A 189 -6.43 1.81 -17.29
C GLY A 189 -7.73 2.32 -17.92
#